data_b10356cb56efa375f0e8e8308124f4f9
#
_entry.id   b10356cb56efa375f0e8e8308124f4f9
#
_cell.length_a   1.000
_cell.length_b   1.000
_cell.length_c   1.000
_cell.angle_alpha   90.00
_cell.angle_beta   90.00
_cell.angle_gamma   90.00
#
_symmetry.space_group_name_H-M   'P 1'
#
loop_
_entity.id
_entity.type
_entity.pdbx_description
1 polymer ?
#
loop_
_entity_poly.entity_id
_entity_poly.type
_entity_poly.pdbx_seq_one_letter_code
_entity_poly.pdbx_strand_id
1 'polypeptide(L)'
;CCSKSHRMRMSRGQQGIGISAAGMYGQLTTGKPVTIISRTGPRAAAHFFEVQIDTKKNEPLVHENKQIEWEQPQGTQVAIEVEGKYQKGRASVDEWLEQTSIANPHVKLTYHTPEGETKEYPRTYHELPPSPREIKPHPYGIEFGMFLKMLQDTKSHSVSGLLASDFCRVSSQLADEICKAAKVSPHTKPRDLKGSSAETLYRTIQDTKIMAPPTNCLSPIGEKAILSGLYKQIKGEFYTAVSRPPAVYRGNPFVIEAGLAYGAAPQDQNKPRQPAMPKAEGERDEEDSELARVIRYANRVPLLYQQSACSTFKAVLSTTWKNYGVTQSRGALPGGPMVIFVHMASVWVPFTSESKEAIADYDEIQKEITLALRECGRRLGLFLRRRERAASEYRRRNIFELYIEEVVEACNRLKGGTLPKEKLKAQLQKIATSRTGGLKTDEALGKTGAGPEGLPHSIIVTAEGVEGEVDLAARVQA
;
A
#
# COMPACT_ATOMS: atom_id res chain seq x y z
N CYS A 1 -6.32 18.73 -21.48
CA CYS A 1 -5.88 18.25 -20.15
C CYS A 1 -4.83 19.21 -19.63
N CYS A 2 -5.19 20.03 -18.63
CA CYS A 2 -4.18 20.86 -17.96
C CYS A 2 -3.19 19.92 -17.24
N SER A 3 -1.96 19.88 -17.70
CA SER A 3 -0.88 19.17 -17.04
C SER A 3 -0.78 19.64 -15.58
N LYS A 4 -1.12 18.78 -14.63
CA LYS A 4 -0.96 19.03 -13.19
C LYS A 4 0.49 18.79 -12.74
N SER A 5 1.41 18.55 -13.68
CA SER A 5 2.79 18.17 -13.46
C SER A 5 3.64 19.21 -12.71
N HIS A 6 3.15 20.44 -12.62
CA HIS A 6 3.87 21.52 -11.92
C HIS A 6 3.32 21.81 -10.52
N ARG A 7 2.31 21.06 -10.07
CA ARG A 7 1.75 21.25 -8.74
C ARG A 7 2.43 20.30 -7.77
N MET A 8 3.18 20.84 -6.82
CA MET A 8 3.86 20.08 -5.76
C MET A 8 2.84 19.55 -4.73
N ARG A 9 2.00 18.63 -5.19
CA ARG A 9 1.05 17.86 -4.37
C ARG A 9 0.96 16.43 -4.90
N MET A 10 0.73 15.48 -4.03
CA MET A 10 0.52 14.09 -4.41
C MET A 10 -0.64 13.97 -5.38
N SER A 11 -0.43 13.26 -6.46
CA SER A 11 -1.47 12.89 -7.42
C SER A 11 -1.20 11.46 -7.90
N ARG A 12 -2.25 10.75 -8.33
CA ARG A 12 -2.11 9.38 -8.85
C ARG A 12 -1.25 9.34 -10.11
N GLY A 13 -1.45 10.28 -11.02
CA GLY A 13 -0.64 10.45 -12.23
C GLY A 13 0.28 11.65 -12.14
N GLN A 14 1.59 11.47 -12.36
CA GLN A 14 2.56 12.57 -12.30
C GLN A 14 2.54 13.45 -13.55
N GLN A 15 2.40 12.86 -14.74
CA GLN A 15 2.51 13.57 -16.02
C GLN A 15 1.16 14.04 -16.57
N GLY A 16 0.03 13.45 -16.13
CA GLY A 16 -1.31 13.83 -16.58
C GLY A 16 -1.63 13.42 -18.03
N ILE A 17 -0.85 12.54 -18.63
CA ILE A 17 -0.99 12.12 -20.04
C ILE A 17 -1.69 10.77 -20.23
N GLY A 18 -2.01 10.02 -19.18
CA GLY A 18 -2.49 8.64 -19.30
C GLY A 18 -3.76 8.50 -20.13
N ILE A 19 -4.77 9.32 -19.88
CA ILE A 19 -6.03 9.28 -20.64
C ILE A 19 -5.84 9.73 -22.09
N SER A 20 -4.98 10.71 -22.33
CA SER A 20 -4.68 11.18 -23.68
C SER A 20 -3.90 10.11 -24.46
N ALA A 21 -2.97 9.41 -23.82
CA ALA A 21 -2.24 8.31 -24.45
C ALA A 21 -3.17 7.13 -24.79
N ALA A 22 -4.11 6.77 -23.89
CA ALA A 22 -5.13 5.77 -24.17
C ALA A 22 -6.03 6.16 -25.33
N GLY A 23 -6.50 7.41 -25.37
CA GLY A 23 -7.30 7.94 -26.47
C GLY A 23 -6.55 7.95 -27.80
N MET A 24 -5.27 8.32 -27.78
CA MET A 24 -4.42 8.27 -28.99
C MET A 24 -4.20 6.83 -29.47
N TYR A 25 -3.98 5.88 -28.56
CA TYR A 25 -3.87 4.47 -28.92
C TYR A 25 -5.18 3.96 -29.57
N GLY A 26 -6.34 4.26 -28.99
CA GLY A 26 -7.64 3.93 -29.57
C GLY A 26 -7.82 4.52 -30.96
N GLN A 27 -7.48 5.80 -31.13
CA GLN A 27 -7.55 6.48 -32.44
C GLN A 27 -6.60 5.84 -33.48
N LEU A 28 -5.38 5.45 -33.08
CA LEU A 28 -4.41 4.83 -33.99
C LEU A 28 -4.80 3.41 -34.39
N THR A 29 -5.44 2.65 -33.47
CA THR A 29 -5.81 1.25 -33.71
C THR A 29 -7.16 1.08 -34.40
N THR A 30 -8.14 1.92 -34.06
CA THR A 30 -9.53 1.78 -34.54
C THR A 30 -9.98 2.92 -35.45
N GLY A 31 -9.26 4.05 -35.48
CA GLY A 31 -9.67 5.28 -36.19
C GLY A 31 -10.80 6.05 -35.48
N LYS A 32 -11.33 5.54 -34.36
CA LYS A 32 -12.50 6.12 -33.70
C LYS A 32 -12.10 7.21 -32.68
N PRO A 33 -12.96 8.24 -32.50
CA PRO A 33 -12.76 9.27 -31.48
C PRO A 33 -13.02 8.74 -30.08
N VAL A 34 -12.53 9.48 -29.10
CA VAL A 34 -12.87 9.31 -27.69
C VAL A 34 -14.20 10.02 -27.43
N THR A 35 -15.15 9.33 -26.80
CA THR A 35 -16.40 9.96 -26.35
C THR A 35 -16.36 10.24 -24.86
N ILE A 36 -16.82 11.43 -24.46
CA ILE A 36 -16.83 11.89 -23.07
C ILE A 36 -18.22 12.44 -22.76
N ILE A 37 -18.85 11.93 -21.69
CA ILE A 37 -20.06 12.50 -21.12
C ILE A 37 -19.69 13.04 -19.74
N SER A 38 -20.05 14.28 -19.42
CA SER A 38 -19.74 14.85 -18.11
C SER A 38 -20.87 15.74 -17.61
N ARG A 39 -21.19 15.57 -16.32
CA ARG A 39 -22.16 16.38 -15.59
C ARG A 39 -21.55 16.78 -14.24
N THR A 40 -21.42 18.07 -13.99
CA THR A 40 -20.72 18.59 -12.80
C THR A 40 -21.57 18.58 -11.53
N GLY A 41 -22.86 18.41 -11.65
CA GLY A 41 -23.79 18.33 -10.51
C GLY A 41 -25.25 18.16 -10.95
N PRO A 42 -26.17 17.86 -10.01
CA PRO A 42 -27.57 17.53 -10.33
C PRO A 42 -28.34 18.65 -11.06
N ARG A 43 -27.92 19.90 -10.86
CA ARG A 43 -28.55 21.09 -11.50
C ARG A 43 -27.88 21.50 -12.80
N ALA A 44 -26.75 20.92 -13.16
CA ALA A 44 -26.03 21.21 -14.40
C ALA A 44 -26.55 20.36 -15.55
N ALA A 45 -26.47 20.84 -16.78
CA ALA A 45 -26.70 20.01 -17.96
C ALA A 45 -25.55 19.00 -18.14
N ALA A 46 -25.87 17.83 -18.67
CA ALA A 46 -24.85 16.89 -19.11
C ALA A 46 -24.35 17.28 -20.51
N HIS A 47 -23.04 17.21 -20.71
CA HIS A 47 -22.39 17.51 -21.99
C HIS A 47 -21.77 16.26 -22.58
N PHE A 48 -22.00 16.05 -23.86
CA PHE A 48 -21.36 15.01 -24.65
C PHE A 48 -20.30 15.66 -25.54
N PHE A 49 -19.11 15.04 -25.55
CA PHE A 49 -18.01 15.46 -26.42
C PHE A 49 -17.49 14.25 -27.20
N GLU A 50 -17.18 14.49 -28.45
CA GLU A 50 -16.45 13.59 -29.33
C GLU A 50 -15.13 14.25 -29.70
N VAL A 51 -14.01 13.61 -29.26
CA VAL A 51 -12.67 14.20 -29.29
C VAL A 51 -11.67 13.30 -29.97
N GLN A 52 -10.93 13.84 -30.91
CA GLN A 52 -9.72 13.24 -31.49
C GLN A 52 -8.49 14.07 -31.14
N ILE A 53 -7.31 13.50 -31.29
CA ILE A 53 -6.04 14.21 -31.11
C ILE A 53 -5.43 14.45 -32.49
N ASP A 54 -5.29 15.73 -32.88
CA ASP A 54 -4.49 16.11 -34.04
C ASP A 54 -3.00 15.91 -33.71
N THR A 55 -2.41 14.82 -34.20
CA THR A 55 -1.02 14.47 -33.93
C THR A 55 -0.02 15.43 -34.57
N LYS A 56 -0.41 16.21 -35.57
CA LYS A 56 0.46 17.19 -36.23
C LYS A 56 0.54 18.48 -35.43
N LYS A 57 -0.59 18.93 -34.90
CA LYS A 57 -0.70 20.19 -34.15
C LYS A 57 -0.57 19.95 -32.62
N ASN A 58 -0.66 18.69 -32.16
CA ASN A 58 -0.72 18.31 -30.75
C ASN A 58 -1.85 19.03 -30.00
N GLU A 59 -3.00 19.18 -30.66
CA GLU A 59 -4.20 19.84 -30.14
C GLU A 59 -5.40 18.89 -30.16
N PRO A 60 -6.37 19.05 -29.24
CA PRO A 60 -7.61 18.29 -29.27
C PRO A 60 -8.50 18.84 -30.39
N LEU A 61 -8.96 17.96 -31.28
CA LEU A 61 -10.00 18.26 -32.27
C LEU A 61 -11.34 17.78 -31.71
N VAL A 62 -12.22 18.72 -31.40
CA VAL A 62 -13.57 18.44 -30.91
C VAL A 62 -14.51 18.36 -32.11
N HIS A 63 -15.00 17.18 -32.44
CA HIS A 63 -15.96 16.97 -33.54
C HIS A 63 -17.37 17.31 -33.13
N GLU A 64 -17.74 16.97 -31.90
CA GLU A 64 -19.08 17.23 -31.38
C GLU A 64 -19.01 17.75 -29.94
N ASN A 65 -19.87 18.75 -29.64
CA ASN A 65 -20.10 19.26 -28.29
C ASN A 65 -21.60 19.61 -28.20
N LYS A 66 -22.35 18.76 -27.50
CA LYS A 66 -23.81 18.97 -27.36
C LYS A 66 -24.25 18.69 -25.91
N GLN A 67 -25.36 19.33 -25.54
CA GLN A 67 -26.05 18.97 -24.30
C GLN A 67 -26.93 17.74 -24.56
N ILE A 68 -26.94 16.82 -23.61
CA ILE A 68 -27.72 15.59 -23.66
C ILE A 68 -28.46 15.36 -22.33
N GLU A 69 -29.52 14.57 -22.41
CA GLU A 69 -30.10 13.97 -21.22
C GLU A 69 -29.22 12.78 -20.74
N TRP A 70 -28.92 12.74 -19.46
CA TRP A 70 -28.13 11.69 -18.85
C TRP A 70 -28.68 11.35 -17.47
N GLU A 71 -28.95 10.07 -17.22
CA GLU A 71 -29.58 9.59 -16.00
C GLU A 71 -28.77 9.85 -14.73
N GLN A 72 -27.43 9.87 -14.87
CA GLN A 72 -26.57 10.07 -13.71
C GLN A 72 -26.62 11.52 -13.23
N PRO A 73 -26.87 11.77 -11.92
CA PRO A 73 -26.97 13.12 -11.38
C PRO A 73 -25.66 13.90 -11.42
N GLN A 74 -24.54 13.18 -11.40
CA GLN A 74 -23.19 13.77 -11.43
C GLN A 74 -22.17 12.69 -11.83
N GLY A 75 -21.15 13.07 -12.57
CA GLY A 75 -20.06 12.17 -12.91
C GLY A 75 -19.43 12.46 -14.26
N THR A 76 -18.54 11.56 -14.66
CA THR A 76 -17.90 11.57 -15.98
C THR A 76 -17.80 10.15 -16.50
N GLN A 77 -18.23 9.96 -17.74
CA GLN A 77 -18.05 8.73 -18.51
C GLN A 77 -17.03 9.01 -19.61
N VAL A 78 -16.07 8.12 -19.78
CA VAL A 78 -15.11 8.17 -20.89
C VAL A 78 -15.16 6.81 -21.58
N ALA A 79 -15.39 6.80 -22.88
CA ALA A 79 -15.35 5.59 -23.70
C ALA A 79 -14.27 5.72 -24.77
N ILE A 80 -13.41 4.69 -24.82
CA ILE A 80 -12.31 4.58 -25.77
C ILE A 80 -12.39 3.19 -26.37
N GLU A 81 -12.56 3.10 -27.67
CA GLU A 81 -12.49 1.84 -28.39
C GLU A 81 -11.05 1.55 -28.76
N VAL A 82 -10.57 0.36 -28.40
CA VAL A 82 -9.18 -0.06 -28.63
C VAL A 82 -9.14 -1.45 -29.25
N GLU A 83 -8.18 -1.70 -30.10
CA GLU A 83 -7.86 -3.06 -30.52
C GLU A 83 -7.01 -3.73 -29.46
N GLY A 84 -7.45 -4.88 -28.97
CA GLY A 84 -6.74 -5.60 -27.91
C GLY A 84 -7.32 -6.99 -27.66
N LYS A 85 -6.54 -7.83 -26.98
CA LYS A 85 -6.95 -9.17 -26.57
C LYS A 85 -7.15 -9.18 -25.04
N TYR A 86 -8.37 -9.50 -24.62
CA TYR A 86 -8.66 -9.69 -23.21
C TYR A 86 -7.97 -10.97 -22.71
N GLN A 87 -7.26 -10.85 -21.59
CA GLN A 87 -6.59 -11.98 -20.93
C GLN A 87 -6.83 -11.87 -19.42
N LYS A 88 -7.14 -13.01 -18.79
CA LYS A 88 -7.23 -13.15 -17.32
C LYS A 88 -5.86 -13.54 -16.75
N GLY A 89 -5.69 -13.36 -15.44
CA GLY A 89 -4.51 -13.80 -14.70
C GLY A 89 -3.51 -12.68 -14.42
N ARG A 90 -2.22 -13.03 -14.40
CA ARG A 90 -1.15 -12.10 -14.02
C ARG A 90 -1.02 -10.95 -15.02
N ALA A 91 -0.85 -9.74 -14.49
CA ALA A 91 -0.74 -8.48 -15.25
C ALA A 91 -1.96 -8.17 -16.14
N SER A 92 -3.13 -8.70 -15.79
CA SER A 92 -4.40 -8.44 -16.45
C SER A 92 -5.11 -7.20 -15.89
N VAL A 93 -6.18 -6.78 -16.60
CA VAL A 93 -7.09 -5.74 -16.10
C VAL A 93 -7.76 -6.19 -14.80
N ASP A 94 -8.12 -7.48 -14.69
CA ASP A 94 -8.72 -8.07 -13.48
C ASP A 94 -7.81 -7.90 -12.28
N GLU A 95 -6.54 -8.28 -12.39
CA GLU A 95 -5.55 -8.12 -11.32
C GLU A 95 -5.33 -6.64 -10.97
N TRP A 96 -5.29 -5.77 -11.97
CA TRP A 96 -5.10 -4.34 -11.75
C TRP A 96 -6.27 -3.72 -10.98
N LEU A 97 -7.52 -4.10 -11.29
CA LEU A 97 -8.73 -3.62 -10.61
C LEU A 97 -8.81 -4.18 -9.19
N GLU A 98 -8.52 -5.47 -9.00
CA GLU A 98 -8.44 -6.09 -7.68
C GLU A 98 -7.43 -5.35 -6.79
N GLN A 99 -6.19 -5.17 -7.26
CA GLN A 99 -5.16 -4.44 -6.52
C GLN A 99 -5.54 -2.97 -6.30
N THR A 100 -6.20 -2.32 -7.28
CA THR A 100 -6.71 -0.95 -7.12
C THR A 100 -7.73 -0.88 -5.99
N SER A 101 -8.59 -1.89 -5.83
CA SER A 101 -9.58 -1.95 -4.76
C SER A 101 -8.95 -2.09 -3.37
N ILE A 102 -7.80 -2.77 -3.26
CA ILE A 102 -7.04 -2.90 -2.00
C ILE A 102 -6.50 -1.54 -1.55
N ALA A 103 -5.86 -0.79 -2.47
CA ALA A 103 -5.27 0.51 -2.15
C ALA A 103 -6.30 1.64 -2.03
N ASN A 104 -7.54 1.41 -2.45
CA ASN A 104 -8.62 2.40 -2.44
C ASN A 104 -9.91 1.82 -1.81
N PRO A 105 -9.89 1.36 -0.55
CA PRO A 105 -11.04 0.70 0.07
C PRO A 105 -12.26 1.63 0.27
N HIS A 106 -12.07 2.95 0.13
CA HIS A 106 -13.11 3.98 0.18
C HIS A 106 -13.92 4.11 -1.14
N VAL A 107 -13.56 3.33 -2.17
CA VAL A 107 -14.22 3.36 -3.48
C VAL A 107 -15.05 2.09 -3.66
N LYS A 108 -16.29 2.21 -4.12
CA LYS A 108 -17.02 1.10 -4.74
C LYS A 108 -16.59 1.03 -6.20
N LEU A 109 -16.18 -0.15 -6.66
CA LEU A 109 -15.77 -0.38 -8.03
C LEU A 109 -16.61 -1.52 -8.60
N THR A 110 -17.25 -1.29 -9.75
CA THR A 110 -17.98 -2.31 -10.49
C THR A 110 -17.28 -2.52 -11.84
N TYR A 111 -16.98 -3.75 -12.15
CA TYR A 111 -16.28 -4.13 -13.39
C TYR A 111 -17.15 -5.08 -14.21
N HIS A 112 -17.49 -4.65 -15.42
CA HIS A 112 -18.16 -5.49 -16.40
C HIS A 112 -17.09 -6.05 -17.36
N THR A 113 -16.89 -7.35 -17.32
CA THR A 113 -15.89 -8.02 -18.16
C THR A 113 -16.37 -8.13 -19.60
N PRO A 114 -15.46 -8.27 -20.58
CA PRO A 114 -15.83 -8.54 -21.97
C PRO A 114 -16.60 -9.85 -22.17
N GLU A 115 -16.52 -10.78 -21.23
CA GLU A 115 -17.23 -12.06 -21.22
C GLU A 115 -18.65 -11.96 -20.63
N GLY A 116 -19.07 -10.77 -20.19
CA GLY A 116 -20.41 -10.52 -19.62
C GLY A 116 -20.52 -10.76 -18.12
N GLU A 117 -19.42 -11.10 -17.43
CA GLU A 117 -19.41 -11.21 -15.97
C GLU A 117 -19.37 -9.81 -15.32
N THR A 118 -20.06 -9.64 -14.19
CA THR A 118 -19.97 -8.42 -13.38
C THR A 118 -19.28 -8.74 -12.06
N LYS A 119 -18.18 -8.04 -11.78
CA LYS A 119 -17.43 -8.14 -10.52
C LYS A 119 -17.62 -6.86 -9.72
N GLU A 120 -18.05 -6.98 -8.47
CA GLU A 120 -18.19 -5.84 -7.57
C GLU A 120 -17.15 -5.88 -6.45
N TYR A 121 -16.51 -4.73 -6.23
CA TYR A 121 -15.62 -4.47 -5.12
C TYR A 121 -16.29 -3.41 -4.23
N PRO A 122 -16.98 -3.82 -3.15
CA PRO A 122 -17.75 -2.91 -2.31
C PRO A 122 -16.81 -1.94 -1.55
N ARG A 123 -17.35 -0.78 -1.16
CA ARG A 123 -16.67 0.13 -0.24
C ARG A 123 -16.60 -0.51 1.14
N THR A 124 -15.40 -0.58 1.73
CA THR A 124 -15.18 -1.15 3.07
C THR A 124 -14.58 -0.15 4.07
N TYR A 125 -14.18 1.02 3.60
CA TYR A 125 -13.65 2.10 4.42
C TYR A 125 -14.39 3.40 4.08
N HIS A 126 -15.04 4.01 5.06
CA HIS A 126 -15.96 5.13 4.80
C HIS A 126 -15.30 6.51 4.87
N GLU A 127 -14.14 6.63 5.51
CA GLU A 127 -13.42 7.88 5.56
C GLU A 127 -12.74 8.17 4.22
N LEU A 128 -12.93 9.37 3.71
CA LEU A 128 -12.22 9.81 2.51
C LEU A 128 -10.77 10.13 2.84
N PRO A 129 -9.83 9.81 1.94
CA PRO A 129 -8.44 10.19 2.14
C PRO A 129 -8.29 11.71 2.22
N PRO A 130 -7.36 12.21 3.05
CA PRO A 130 -7.11 13.64 3.17
C PRO A 130 -6.73 14.22 1.80
N SER A 131 -7.32 15.37 1.44
CA SER A 131 -6.94 16.07 0.21
C SER A 131 -5.55 16.66 0.33
N PRO A 132 -4.61 16.29 -0.55
CA PRO A 132 -3.26 16.84 -0.51
C PRO A 132 -3.27 18.32 -0.89
N ARG A 133 -2.59 19.14 -0.10
CA ARG A 133 -2.44 20.58 -0.35
C ARG A 133 -1.22 20.83 -1.24
N GLU A 134 -1.31 21.82 -2.11
CA GLU A 134 -0.18 22.23 -2.93
C GLU A 134 0.86 22.95 -2.06
N ILE A 135 2.13 22.60 -2.19
CA ILE A 135 3.25 23.27 -1.56
C ILE A 135 4.14 23.91 -2.61
N LYS A 136 4.94 24.90 -2.19
CA LYS A 136 6.01 25.42 -3.02
C LYS A 136 7.15 24.39 -3.10
N PRO A 137 7.91 24.37 -4.21
CA PRO A 137 9.04 23.46 -4.32
C PRO A 137 10.06 23.69 -3.20
N HIS A 138 10.71 22.63 -2.75
CA HIS A 138 11.82 22.74 -1.83
C HIS A 138 13.11 23.02 -2.61
N PRO A 139 14.01 23.90 -2.13
CA PRO A 139 15.22 24.24 -2.84
C PRO A 139 16.09 23.04 -3.28
N TYR A 140 16.20 22.01 -2.44
CA TYR A 140 16.94 20.78 -2.74
C TYR A 140 16.32 19.90 -3.84
N GLY A 141 15.06 20.14 -4.20
CA GLY A 141 14.36 19.38 -5.23
C GLY A 141 14.43 20.04 -6.62
N ILE A 142 15.08 21.19 -6.75
CA ILE A 142 15.16 21.93 -8.00
C ILE A 142 16.53 21.69 -8.66
N GLU A 143 16.50 21.30 -9.91
CA GLU A 143 17.71 21.19 -10.74
C GLU A 143 18.15 22.58 -11.25
N PHE A 144 19.44 22.72 -11.56
CA PHE A 144 20.03 24.01 -11.97
C PHE A 144 19.32 24.63 -13.17
N GLY A 145 18.97 23.81 -14.19
CA GLY A 145 18.24 24.30 -15.37
C GLY A 145 16.86 24.86 -15.03
N MET A 146 16.16 24.22 -14.10
CA MET A 146 14.86 24.69 -13.60
C MET A 146 15.05 25.98 -12.78
N PHE A 147 16.10 26.06 -11.96
CA PHE A 147 16.41 27.28 -11.20
C PHE A 147 16.67 28.47 -12.13
N LEU A 148 17.42 28.29 -13.22
CA LEU A 148 17.63 29.33 -14.23
C LEU A 148 16.31 29.81 -14.85
N LYS A 149 15.40 28.88 -15.15
CA LYS A 149 14.08 29.20 -15.66
C LYS A 149 13.26 29.98 -14.62
N MET A 150 13.29 29.58 -13.34
CA MET A 150 12.63 30.33 -12.26
C MET A 150 13.17 31.76 -12.13
N LEU A 151 14.48 31.97 -12.27
CA LEU A 151 15.06 33.33 -12.30
C LEU A 151 14.48 34.22 -13.41
N GLN A 152 14.14 33.63 -14.56
CA GLN A 152 13.59 34.37 -15.70
C GLN A 152 12.07 34.61 -15.58
N ASP A 153 11.32 33.61 -15.08
CA ASP A 153 9.86 33.61 -15.09
C ASP A 153 9.23 34.24 -13.84
N THR A 154 10.04 34.44 -12.77
CA THR A 154 9.51 34.97 -11.50
C THR A 154 8.95 36.38 -11.63
N LYS A 155 7.93 36.64 -10.79
CA LYS A 155 7.34 37.97 -10.60
C LYS A 155 8.05 38.78 -9.49
N SER A 156 8.99 38.19 -8.79
CA SER A 156 9.75 38.84 -7.72
C SER A 156 10.72 39.87 -8.27
N HIS A 157 10.82 41.00 -7.60
CA HIS A 157 11.68 42.10 -8.01
C HIS A 157 13.14 41.94 -7.55
N SER A 158 13.39 40.99 -6.62
CA SER A 158 14.74 40.75 -6.05
C SER A 158 15.00 39.24 -5.88
N VAL A 159 16.30 38.87 -5.87
CA VAL A 159 16.72 37.48 -5.64
C VAL A 159 16.27 37.00 -4.26
N SER A 160 16.43 37.79 -3.21
CA SER A 160 15.94 37.44 -1.87
C SER A 160 14.42 37.24 -1.87
N GLY A 161 13.69 38.13 -2.55
CA GLY A 161 12.25 38.01 -2.73
C GLY A 161 11.82 36.73 -3.45
N LEU A 162 12.53 36.33 -4.51
CA LEU A 162 12.32 35.07 -5.21
C LEU A 162 12.52 33.88 -4.28
N LEU A 163 13.66 33.85 -3.55
CA LEU A 163 13.96 32.74 -2.65
C LEU A 163 12.89 32.58 -1.55
N ALA A 164 12.41 33.68 -1.00
CA ALA A 164 11.38 33.66 0.04
C ALA A 164 9.96 33.38 -0.51
N SER A 165 9.63 33.85 -1.73
CA SER A 165 8.30 33.73 -2.29
C SER A 165 8.06 32.43 -3.05
N ASP A 166 9.05 31.90 -3.77
CA ASP A 166 8.87 30.83 -4.74
C ASP A 166 9.28 29.45 -4.16
N PHE A 167 10.02 29.43 -3.05
CA PHE A 167 10.38 28.21 -2.34
C PHE A 167 9.64 28.03 -1.01
N CYS A 168 9.49 26.77 -0.59
CA CYS A 168 9.04 26.46 0.76
C CYS A 168 10.21 26.46 1.75
N ARG A 169 9.92 26.74 3.02
CA ARG A 169 10.90 26.73 4.13
C ARG A 169 12.06 27.73 3.99
N VAL A 170 11.95 28.68 3.12
CA VAL A 170 12.90 29.79 3.01
C VAL A 170 12.23 31.06 3.53
N SER A 171 12.65 31.54 4.70
CA SER A 171 12.23 32.85 5.24
C SER A 171 13.01 33.98 4.58
N SER A 172 12.54 35.22 4.69
CA SER A 172 13.26 36.38 4.17
C SER A 172 14.66 36.50 4.79
N GLN A 173 14.80 36.23 6.09
CA GLN A 173 16.10 36.23 6.76
C GLN A 173 17.05 35.16 6.17
N LEU A 174 16.57 33.92 5.99
CA LEU A 174 17.37 32.84 5.40
C LEU A 174 17.72 33.16 3.92
N ALA A 175 16.80 33.79 3.18
CA ALA A 175 17.08 34.23 1.82
C ALA A 175 18.23 35.25 1.76
N ASP A 176 18.25 36.21 2.68
CA ASP A 176 19.33 37.20 2.80
C ASP A 176 20.66 36.56 3.21
N GLU A 177 20.64 35.60 4.14
CA GLU A 177 21.81 34.82 4.54
C GLU A 177 22.40 34.03 3.35
N ILE A 178 21.55 33.36 2.56
CA ILE A 178 21.95 32.65 1.34
C ILE A 178 22.57 33.62 0.32
N CYS A 179 21.94 34.76 0.09
CA CYS A 179 22.46 35.77 -0.83
C CYS A 179 23.84 36.29 -0.38
N LYS A 180 24.03 36.58 0.91
CA LYS A 180 25.31 37.01 1.48
C LYS A 180 26.39 35.94 1.32
N ALA A 181 26.07 34.68 1.63
CA ALA A 181 27.01 33.56 1.48
C ALA A 181 27.41 33.34 0.02
N ALA A 182 26.49 33.52 -0.92
CA ALA A 182 26.75 33.44 -2.36
C ALA A 182 27.43 34.66 -2.93
N LYS A 183 27.66 35.71 -2.12
CA LYS A 183 28.21 37.02 -2.57
C LYS A 183 27.35 37.68 -3.66
N VAL A 184 26.03 37.49 -3.58
CA VAL A 184 25.04 38.11 -4.45
C VAL A 184 24.26 39.14 -3.65
N SER A 185 24.05 40.36 -4.19
CA SER A 185 23.20 41.34 -3.51
C SER A 185 21.75 40.84 -3.42
N PRO A 186 21.12 40.86 -2.23
CA PRO A 186 19.72 40.45 -2.06
C PRO A 186 18.74 41.19 -2.97
N HIS A 187 19.08 42.45 -3.32
CA HIS A 187 18.25 43.32 -4.15
C HIS A 187 18.48 43.16 -5.65
N THR A 188 19.42 42.30 -6.09
CA THR A 188 19.66 42.04 -7.51
C THR A 188 18.37 41.54 -8.16
N LYS A 189 18.05 42.02 -9.36
CA LYS A 189 16.93 41.48 -10.13
C LYS A 189 17.21 40.04 -10.56
N PRO A 190 16.29 39.09 -10.37
CA PRO A 190 16.53 37.68 -10.72
C PRO A 190 16.99 37.47 -12.16
N ARG A 191 16.44 38.21 -13.11
CA ARG A 191 16.77 38.13 -14.54
C ARG A 191 18.19 38.57 -14.87
N ASP A 192 18.79 39.42 -14.04
CA ASP A 192 20.15 39.91 -14.24
C ASP A 192 21.21 38.93 -13.71
N LEU A 193 20.78 37.93 -12.92
CA LEU A 193 21.67 36.90 -12.37
C LEU A 193 21.94 35.83 -13.43
N LYS A 194 23.14 35.82 -14.00
CA LYS A 194 23.51 34.90 -15.08
C LYS A 194 24.86 34.23 -14.82
N GLY A 195 25.11 33.14 -15.54
CA GLY A 195 26.40 32.47 -15.56
C GLY A 195 26.88 32.02 -14.18
N SER A 196 28.12 32.32 -13.84
CA SER A 196 28.76 31.86 -12.61
C SER A 196 28.10 32.34 -11.32
N SER A 197 27.51 33.54 -11.33
CA SER A 197 26.79 34.04 -10.15
C SER A 197 25.51 33.25 -9.84
N ALA A 198 24.75 32.83 -10.87
CA ALA A 198 23.60 31.97 -10.70
C ALA A 198 24.02 30.56 -10.22
N GLU A 199 25.10 30.03 -10.75
CA GLU A 199 25.64 28.74 -10.33
C GLU A 199 26.14 28.77 -8.87
N THR A 200 26.84 29.85 -8.48
CA THR A 200 27.30 30.02 -7.10
C THR A 200 26.13 30.12 -6.15
N LEU A 201 25.09 30.88 -6.50
CA LEU A 201 23.88 30.98 -5.70
C LEU A 201 23.21 29.60 -5.55
N TYR A 202 23.06 28.87 -6.65
CA TYR A 202 22.46 27.53 -6.62
C TYR A 202 23.23 26.57 -5.74
N ARG A 203 24.58 26.52 -5.85
CA ARG A 203 25.42 25.69 -4.97
C ARG A 203 25.27 26.08 -3.50
N THR A 204 25.28 27.39 -3.22
CA THR A 204 25.08 27.89 -1.85
C THR A 204 23.73 27.48 -1.27
N ILE A 205 22.66 27.46 -2.09
CA ILE A 205 21.35 26.97 -1.70
C ILE A 205 21.42 25.47 -1.32
N GLN A 206 22.12 24.66 -2.11
CA GLN A 206 22.26 23.22 -1.87
C GLN A 206 23.06 22.94 -0.58
N ASP A 207 24.06 23.78 -0.26
CA ASP A 207 24.91 23.64 0.92
C ASP A 207 24.29 24.25 2.20
N THR A 208 23.25 25.09 2.05
CA THR A 208 22.58 25.74 3.19
C THR A 208 21.61 24.76 3.86
N LYS A 209 21.67 24.64 5.20
CA LYS A 209 20.76 23.80 5.95
C LYS A 209 19.35 24.41 5.99
N ILE A 210 18.43 23.81 5.25
CA ILE A 210 17.03 24.22 5.15
C ILE A 210 16.15 23.16 5.83
N MET A 211 15.10 23.59 6.54
CA MET A 211 14.14 22.69 7.18
C MET A 211 13.44 21.81 6.15
N ALA A 212 13.10 20.57 6.53
CA ALA A 212 12.35 19.65 5.69
C ALA A 212 11.03 20.27 5.15
N PRO A 213 10.62 19.91 3.91
CA PRO A 213 9.40 20.43 3.31
C PRO A 213 8.14 20.05 4.12
N PRO A 214 7.02 20.80 3.95
CA PRO A 214 5.74 20.43 4.56
C PRO A 214 5.26 19.08 4.01
N THR A 215 4.55 18.31 4.83
CA THR A 215 4.06 16.97 4.49
C THR A 215 2.57 16.91 4.17
N ASN A 216 1.84 18.02 4.33
CA ASN A 216 0.42 18.15 4.02
C ASN A 216 0.09 18.07 2.51
N CYS A 217 1.11 17.99 1.67
CA CYS A 217 1.02 17.68 0.24
C CYS A 217 0.87 16.18 -0.06
N LEU A 218 1.00 15.32 0.96
CA LEU A 218 0.84 13.87 0.85
C LEU A 218 -0.55 13.43 1.30
N SER A 219 -1.00 12.32 0.73
CA SER A 219 -2.25 11.65 1.09
C SER A 219 -1.98 10.14 1.18
N PRO A 220 -1.30 9.67 2.24
CA PRO A 220 -1.07 8.24 2.45
C PRO A 220 -2.40 7.51 2.62
N ILE A 221 -2.38 6.19 2.45
CA ILE A 221 -3.57 5.33 2.61
C ILE A 221 -3.98 5.28 4.07
N GLY A 222 -3.01 5.11 4.96
CA GLY A 222 -3.22 4.91 6.38
C GLY A 222 -3.40 3.44 6.77
N GLU A 223 -2.93 3.09 7.97
CA GLU A 223 -2.88 1.69 8.44
C GLU A 223 -4.28 1.04 8.46
N LYS A 224 -5.30 1.74 8.95
CA LYS A 224 -6.69 1.23 9.01
C LYS A 224 -7.27 0.94 7.63
N ALA A 225 -7.04 1.83 6.67
CA ALA A 225 -7.52 1.65 5.32
C ALA A 225 -6.77 0.51 4.59
N ILE A 226 -5.46 0.34 4.82
CA ILE A 226 -4.69 -0.79 4.30
C ILE A 226 -5.21 -2.11 4.87
N LEU A 227 -5.43 -2.19 6.19
CA LEU A 227 -6.00 -3.37 6.84
C LEU A 227 -7.37 -3.72 6.26
N SER A 228 -8.26 -2.74 6.11
CA SER A 228 -9.57 -2.93 5.50
C SER A 228 -9.47 -3.45 4.07
N GLY A 229 -8.57 -2.90 3.26
CA GLY A 229 -8.34 -3.34 1.87
C GLY A 229 -7.78 -4.75 1.76
N LEU A 230 -6.80 -5.09 2.59
CA LEU A 230 -6.20 -6.42 2.63
C LEU A 230 -7.21 -7.47 3.11
N TYR A 231 -7.91 -7.21 4.21
CA TYR A 231 -8.90 -8.11 4.80
C TYR A 231 -10.05 -8.43 3.81
N LYS A 232 -10.48 -7.43 3.06
CA LYS A 232 -11.54 -7.58 2.05
C LYS A 232 -11.16 -8.54 0.93
N GLN A 233 -9.95 -8.43 0.39
CA GLN A 233 -9.56 -9.13 -0.84
C GLN A 233 -8.76 -10.40 -0.59
N ILE A 234 -8.08 -10.48 0.54
CA ILE A 234 -7.16 -11.57 0.84
C ILE A 234 -7.68 -12.32 2.06
N LYS A 235 -8.03 -13.60 1.90
CA LYS A 235 -8.44 -14.44 3.01
C LYS A 235 -7.19 -14.96 3.74
N GLY A 236 -6.99 -14.53 4.97
CA GLY A 236 -5.85 -14.93 5.79
C GLY A 236 -6.23 -15.04 7.27
N GLU A 237 -5.28 -15.42 8.10
CA GLU A 237 -5.42 -15.57 9.55
C GLU A 237 -4.90 -14.34 10.31
N PHE A 238 -3.93 -13.64 9.73
CA PHE A 238 -3.29 -12.49 10.35
C PHE A 238 -3.06 -11.38 9.34
N TYR A 239 -3.37 -10.15 9.75
CA TYR A 239 -3.15 -8.94 8.96
C TYR A 239 -2.47 -7.88 9.81
N THR A 240 -1.54 -7.16 9.23
CA THR A 240 -0.92 -6.00 9.86
C THR A 240 -0.59 -4.92 8.83
N ALA A 241 -0.58 -3.68 9.27
CA ALA A 241 -0.17 -2.54 8.44
C ALA A 241 0.68 -1.57 9.26
N VAL A 242 1.60 -0.89 8.59
CA VAL A 242 2.53 0.08 9.16
C VAL A 242 2.62 1.27 8.23
N SER A 243 2.46 2.47 8.76
CA SER A 243 2.74 3.72 8.07
C SER A 243 3.95 4.40 8.71
N ARG A 244 5.00 4.65 7.92
CA ARG A 244 6.21 5.29 8.42
C ARG A 244 6.02 6.81 8.53
N PRO A 245 6.72 7.48 9.46
CA PRO A 245 6.81 8.93 9.43
C PRO A 245 7.30 9.43 8.07
N PRO A 246 6.87 10.63 7.63
CA PRO A 246 7.35 11.19 6.37
C PRO A 246 8.86 11.36 6.37
N ALA A 247 9.49 10.97 5.27
CA ALA A 247 10.90 11.18 4.97
C ALA A 247 11.05 12.08 3.72
N VAL A 248 12.26 12.46 3.39
CA VAL A 248 12.54 13.37 2.26
C VAL A 248 13.63 12.78 1.38
N TYR A 249 13.40 12.80 0.08
CA TYR A 249 14.38 12.46 -0.93
C TYR A 249 14.49 13.60 -1.94
N ARG A 250 15.68 14.17 -2.10
CA ARG A 250 15.94 15.32 -2.98
C ARG A 250 14.85 16.41 -2.83
N GLY A 251 14.58 16.84 -1.59
CA GLY A 251 13.60 17.88 -1.31
C GLY A 251 12.14 17.50 -1.50
N ASN A 252 11.85 16.28 -1.96
CA ASN A 252 10.48 15.79 -2.12
C ASN A 252 10.08 14.92 -0.92
N PRO A 253 9.01 15.26 -0.21
CA PRO A 253 8.54 14.44 0.89
C PRO A 253 7.89 13.16 0.37
N PHE A 254 8.06 12.07 1.11
CA PHE A 254 7.42 10.79 0.84
C PHE A 254 7.05 10.06 2.12
N VAL A 255 6.10 9.15 2.02
CA VAL A 255 5.69 8.22 3.08
C VAL A 255 5.75 6.81 2.51
N ILE A 256 6.32 5.89 3.27
CA ILE A 256 6.27 4.46 3.00
C ILE A 256 5.24 3.82 3.91
N GLU A 257 4.39 2.99 3.32
CA GLU A 257 3.41 2.17 4.00
C GLU A 257 3.61 0.71 3.59
N ALA A 258 3.61 -0.18 4.57
CA ALA A 258 3.68 -1.61 4.36
C ALA A 258 2.49 -2.31 5.00
N GLY A 259 2.04 -3.38 4.38
CA GLY A 259 1.01 -4.27 4.91
C GLY A 259 1.41 -5.72 4.71
N LEU A 260 0.85 -6.61 5.51
CA LEU A 260 1.10 -8.04 5.42
C LEU A 260 -0.18 -8.80 5.76
N ALA A 261 -0.54 -9.76 4.91
CA ALA A 261 -1.53 -10.78 5.19
C ALA A 261 -0.84 -12.15 5.23
N TYR A 262 -1.09 -12.93 6.28
CA TYR A 262 -0.52 -14.28 6.45
C TYR A 262 -1.63 -15.31 6.61
N GLY A 263 -1.37 -16.56 6.17
CA GLY A 263 -2.38 -17.60 6.08
C GLY A 263 -3.30 -17.43 4.86
N ALA A 264 -2.86 -16.61 3.89
CA ALA A 264 -3.61 -16.38 2.65
C ALA A 264 -3.60 -17.65 1.81
N ALA A 265 -4.76 -18.26 1.60
CA ALA A 265 -4.88 -19.38 0.68
C ALA A 265 -4.48 -18.96 -0.74
N PRO A 266 -3.84 -19.85 -1.54
CA PRO A 266 -3.62 -19.62 -2.95
C PRO A 266 -4.95 -19.29 -3.65
N GLN A 267 -4.91 -18.39 -4.63
CA GLN A 267 -6.11 -17.96 -5.37
C GLN A 267 -6.72 -19.01 -6.32
N ASP A 268 -6.28 -20.26 -6.27
CA ASP A 268 -6.94 -21.35 -7.00
C ASP A 268 -8.27 -21.70 -6.30
N GLN A 269 -9.30 -20.97 -6.71
CA GLN A 269 -10.68 -21.03 -6.17
C GLN A 269 -11.37 -22.38 -6.40
N ASN A 270 -10.73 -23.39 -6.99
CA ASN A 270 -11.35 -24.66 -7.38
C ASN A 270 -10.92 -25.90 -6.57
N LYS A 271 -10.09 -25.78 -5.54
CA LYS A 271 -9.83 -26.92 -4.64
C LYS A 271 -10.54 -26.70 -3.29
N PRO A 272 -11.50 -27.55 -2.93
CA PRO A 272 -12.09 -27.53 -1.58
C PRO A 272 -10.99 -27.83 -0.56
N ARG A 273 -10.79 -26.94 0.43
CA ARG A 273 -9.94 -27.22 1.59
C ARG A 273 -10.42 -28.49 2.28
N GLN A 274 -9.64 -29.54 2.22
CA GLN A 274 -9.82 -30.64 3.16
C GLN A 274 -9.32 -30.18 4.54
N PRO A 275 -10.08 -30.47 5.62
CA PRO A 275 -9.58 -30.19 6.96
C PRO A 275 -8.26 -30.93 7.18
N ALA A 276 -7.24 -30.21 7.64
CA ALA A 276 -5.91 -30.74 7.88
C ALA A 276 -6.01 -31.90 8.88
N MET A 277 -5.84 -33.13 8.42
CA MET A 277 -5.60 -34.27 9.31
C MET A 277 -4.19 -34.12 9.93
N PRO A 278 -3.99 -34.55 11.18
CA PRO A 278 -2.67 -34.52 11.80
C PRO A 278 -1.71 -35.44 11.01
N LYS A 279 -0.72 -34.82 10.36
CA LYS A 279 0.29 -35.53 9.58
C LYS A 279 1.35 -36.15 10.47
N ALA A 280 1.91 -37.28 10.03
CA ALA A 280 2.98 -38.01 10.71
C ALA A 280 4.30 -37.22 10.72
N GLU A 281 5.15 -37.41 11.74
CA GLU A 281 6.45 -36.77 11.85
C GLU A 281 7.33 -37.11 10.63
N GLY A 282 7.68 -36.08 9.84
CA GLY A 282 8.61 -36.19 8.71
C GLY A 282 8.16 -35.63 7.37
N GLU A 283 6.87 -35.31 7.17
CA GLU A 283 6.40 -34.65 5.95
C GLU A 283 6.59 -33.13 6.06
N ARG A 284 7.39 -32.57 5.16
CA ARG A 284 7.52 -31.11 5.02
C ARG A 284 6.18 -30.56 4.57
N ASP A 285 5.67 -29.57 5.29
CA ASP A 285 4.43 -28.90 4.96
C ASP A 285 4.52 -28.32 3.55
N GLU A 286 3.57 -28.66 2.66
CA GLU A 286 3.44 -28.04 1.33
C GLU A 286 3.24 -26.53 1.43
N GLU A 287 2.76 -26.02 2.57
CA GLU A 287 2.66 -24.58 2.89
C GLU A 287 4.02 -23.88 2.88
N ASP A 288 5.13 -24.55 3.20
CA ASP A 288 6.50 -24.00 3.18
C ASP A 288 7.10 -23.88 1.76
N SER A 289 6.48 -24.50 0.76
CA SER A 289 6.95 -24.45 -0.63
C SER A 289 6.45 -23.23 -1.41
N GLU A 290 5.43 -22.55 -0.90
CA GLU A 290 4.82 -21.39 -1.56
C GLU A 290 5.57 -20.11 -1.21
N LEU A 291 5.96 -19.33 -2.23
CA LEU A 291 6.63 -18.05 -2.03
C LEU A 291 5.62 -16.92 -1.82
N ALA A 292 5.98 -15.95 -0.99
CA ALA A 292 5.16 -14.78 -0.75
C ALA A 292 4.84 -14.01 -2.03
N ARG A 293 3.60 -13.55 -2.17
CA ARG A 293 3.17 -12.62 -3.22
C ARG A 293 3.45 -11.18 -2.78
N VAL A 294 4.10 -10.40 -3.63
CA VAL A 294 4.37 -8.98 -3.36
C VAL A 294 3.50 -8.10 -4.25
N ILE A 295 2.68 -7.26 -3.64
CA ILE A 295 1.86 -6.25 -4.31
C ILE A 295 2.42 -4.86 -4.02
N ARG A 296 2.64 -4.08 -5.09
CA ARG A 296 3.42 -2.85 -5.04
C ARG A 296 2.60 -1.68 -5.56
N TYR A 297 2.73 -0.54 -4.90
CA TYR A 297 1.97 0.65 -5.24
C TYR A 297 2.81 1.92 -5.19
N ALA A 298 2.46 2.86 -6.07
CA ALA A 298 2.92 4.24 -6.02
C ALA A 298 1.71 5.18 -6.13
N ASN A 299 1.53 6.07 -5.15
CA ASN A 299 0.39 6.99 -5.10
C ASN A 299 -0.96 6.29 -5.30
N ARG A 300 -1.16 5.12 -4.64
CA ARG A 300 -2.35 4.25 -4.69
C ARG A 300 -2.57 3.54 -6.03
N VAL A 301 -1.61 3.59 -6.95
CA VAL A 301 -1.68 2.92 -8.26
C VAL A 301 -0.87 1.64 -8.20
N PRO A 302 -1.44 0.49 -8.62
CA PRO A 302 -0.72 -0.78 -8.69
C PRO A 302 0.45 -0.74 -9.67
N LEU A 303 1.55 -1.42 -9.33
CA LEU A 303 2.74 -1.60 -10.17
C LEU A 303 2.84 -3.08 -10.57
N LEU A 304 2.27 -3.47 -11.70
CA LEU A 304 2.18 -4.88 -12.12
C LEU A 304 3.44 -5.38 -12.83
N TYR A 305 4.18 -4.50 -13.48
CA TYR A 305 5.32 -4.86 -14.33
C TYR A 305 6.67 -4.57 -13.68
N GLN A 306 7.77 -5.03 -14.28
CA GLN A 306 9.16 -4.79 -13.87
C GLN A 306 9.43 -4.98 -12.37
N GLN A 307 8.90 -6.06 -11.79
CA GLN A 307 8.97 -6.31 -10.35
C GLN A 307 10.41 -6.35 -9.82
N SER A 308 11.32 -7.04 -10.51
CA SER A 308 12.72 -7.22 -10.10
C SER A 308 13.54 -5.92 -10.10
N ALA A 309 13.17 -4.96 -10.94
CA ALA A 309 13.83 -3.67 -11.03
C ALA A 309 13.39 -2.68 -9.92
N CYS A 310 12.26 -2.97 -9.26
CA CYS A 310 11.63 -2.06 -8.32
C CYS A 310 12.30 -2.10 -6.94
N SER A 311 12.59 -0.91 -6.40
CA SER A 311 13.15 -0.72 -5.05
C SER A 311 12.33 -1.42 -3.97
N THR A 312 10.99 -1.39 -4.06
CA THR A 312 10.10 -2.03 -3.08
C THR A 312 10.29 -3.55 -3.05
N PHE A 313 10.44 -4.18 -4.22
CA PHE A 313 10.67 -5.62 -4.32
C PHE A 313 12.05 -6.02 -3.83
N LYS A 314 13.09 -5.24 -4.17
CA LYS A 314 14.45 -5.46 -3.68
C LYS A 314 14.52 -5.36 -2.15
N ALA A 315 13.78 -4.43 -1.54
CA ALA A 315 13.69 -4.31 -0.09
C ALA A 315 13.05 -5.56 0.56
N VAL A 316 12.03 -6.16 -0.07
CA VAL A 316 11.45 -7.42 0.41
C VAL A 316 12.48 -8.55 0.36
N LEU A 317 13.24 -8.68 -0.75
CA LEU A 317 14.29 -9.69 -0.88
C LEU A 317 15.43 -9.51 0.13
N SER A 318 15.83 -8.26 0.40
CA SER A 318 16.93 -7.93 1.31
C SER A 318 16.54 -8.00 2.79
N THR A 319 15.24 -8.01 3.10
CA THR A 319 14.76 -8.15 4.48
C THR A 319 14.97 -9.58 4.96
N THR A 320 15.58 -9.76 6.15
CA THR A 320 15.86 -11.08 6.73
C THR A 320 14.61 -11.62 7.45
N TRP A 321 13.73 -12.27 6.70
CA TRP A 321 12.45 -12.81 7.20
C TRP A 321 12.62 -13.96 8.19
N LYS A 322 13.76 -14.68 8.14
CA LYS A 322 14.10 -15.72 9.11
C LYS A 322 14.05 -15.26 10.56
N ASN A 323 14.39 -13.99 10.84
CA ASN A 323 14.32 -13.41 12.17
C ASN A 323 12.90 -13.36 12.76
N TYR A 324 11.89 -13.52 11.90
CA TYR A 324 10.48 -13.46 12.26
C TYR A 324 9.76 -14.82 12.21
N GLY A 325 10.53 -15.92 12.05
CA GLY A 325 9.97 -17.27 12.01
C GLY A 325 9.43 -17.69 10.65
N VAL A 326 9.84 -17.00 9.57
CA VAL A 326 9.46 -17.31 8.20
C VAL A 326 10.65 -17.89 7.45
N THR A 327 10.44 -18.97 6.69
CA THR A 327 11.49 -19.58 5.85
C THR A 327 11.91 -18.62 4.73
N GLN A 328 13.19 -18.59 4.40
CA GLN A 328 13.72 -17.78 3.31
C GLN A 328 15.04 -18.35 2.80
N SER A 329 15.12 -18.65 1.51
CA SER A 329 16.39 -18.94 0.84
C SER A 329 17.16 -17.64 0.58
N ARG A 330 18.48 -17.73 0.42
CA ARG A 330 19.33 -16.54 0.19
C ARG A 330 18.91 -15.81 -1.08
N GLY A 331 18.54 -14.53 -0.95
CA GLY A 331 18.14 -13.70 -2.07
C GLY A 331 16.76 -14.02 -2.66
N ALA A 332 15.98 -14.91 -2.01
CA ALA A 332 14.64 -15.26 -2.44
C ALA A 332 13.55 -14.53 -1.63
N LEU A 333 12.33 -14.62 -2.11
CA LEU A 333 11.15 -14.22 -1.33
C LEU A 333 10.99 -15.10 -0.09
N PRO A 334 10.37 -14.59 0.97
CA PRO A 334 10.00 -15.43 2.10
C PRO A 334 9.02 -16.52 1.69
N GLY A 335 9.15 -17.71 2.28
CA GLY A 335 8.24 -18.84 2.09
C GLY A 335 6.99 -18.71 2.94
N GLY A 336 5.94 -19.41 2.54
CA GLY A 336 4.65 -19.48 3.24
C GLY A 336 3.53 -18.69 2.57
N PRO A 337 2.27 -18.96 2.97
CA PRO A 337 1.07 -18.35 2.39
C PRO A 337 0.93 -16.89 2.83
N MET A 338 1.70 -16.00 2.20
CA MET A 338 1.84 -14.63 2.62
C MET A 338 1.72 -13.64 1.46
N VAL A 339 1.01 -12.55 1.70
CA VAL A 339 0.95 -11.39 0.79
C VAL A 339 1.59 -10.19 1.47
N ILE A 340 2.57 -9.58 0.80
CA ILE A 340 3.28 -8.38 1.25
C ILE A 340 2.85 -7.21 0.39
N PHE A 341 2.29 -6.20 1.04
CA PHE A 341 1.87 -4.94 0.44
C PHE A 341 2.93 -3.87 0.70
N VAL A 342 3.33 -3.13 -0.33
CA VAL A 342 4.24 -1.98 -0.18
C VAL A 342 3.73 -0.81 -1.01
N HIS A 343 3.57 0.34 -0.37
CA HIS A 343 3.09 1.57 -0.98
C HIS A 343 4.04 2.73 -0.71
N MET A 344 4.32 3.52 -1.74
CA MET A 344 5.01 4.80 -1.64
C MET A 344 4.06 5.93 -2.01
N ALA A 345 3.84 6.86 -1.08
CA ALA A 345 3.13 8.11 -1.30
C ALA A 345 4.14 9.25 -1.44
N SER A 346 4.16 9.97 -2.56
CA SER A 346 5.08 11.10 -2.77
C SER A 346 4.49 12.11 -3.75
N VAL A 347 4.94 13.35 -3.65
CA VAL A 347 4.67 14.37 -4.68
C VAL A 347 5.38 14.05 -5.98
N TRP A 348 6.54 13.40 -5.89
CA TRP A 348 7.35 12.95 -7.00
C TRP A 348 7.93 11.56 -6.71
N VAL A 349 7.33 10.53 -7.32
CA VAL A 349 7.84 9.16 -7.22
C VAL A 349 8.98 9.00 -8.23
N PRO A 350 10.19 8.63 -7.82
CA PRO A 350 11.31 8.42 -8.74
C PRO A 350 11.16 7.08 -9.46
N PHE A 351 10.48 7.07 -10.60
CA PHE A 351 10.36 5.88 -11.43
C PHE A 351 11.62 5.63 -12.26
N THR A 352 11.87 4.37 -12.60
CA THR A 352 12.99 3.96 -13.47
C THR A 352 12.75 4.31 -14.95
N SER A 353 11.48 4.47 -15.34
CA SER A 353 11.06 4.75 -16.71
C SER A 353 9.76 5.58 -16.74
N GLU A 354 9.43 6.13 -17.89
CA GLU A 354 8.18 6.88 -18.10
C GLU A 354 6.92 6.01 -18.01
N SER A 355 7.04 4.70 -18.21
CA SER A 355 5.94 3.73 -18.02
C SER A 355 5.51 3.57 -16.57
N LYS A 356 6.28 4.11 -15.60
CA LYS A 356 5.97 4.12 -14.16
C LYS A 356 5.75 2.73 -13.54
N GLU A 357 6.53 1.76 -13.98
CA GLU A 357 6.37 0.36 -13.60
C GLU A 357 7.20 -0.03 -12.37
N ALA A 358 8.30 0.68 -12.14
CA ALA A 358 9.23 0.39 -11.05
C ALA A 358 9.76 1.67 -10.41
N ILE A 359 9.88 1.66 -9.08
CA ILE A 359 10.50 2.73 -8.29
C ILE A 359 12.01 2.53 -8.30
N ALA A 360 12.76 3.59 -8.61
CA ALA A 360 14.20 3.58 -8.64
C ALA A 360 14.81 3.31 -7.25
N ASP A 361 15.99 2.73 -7.24
CA ASP A 361 16.68 2.27 -6.05
C ASP A 361 17.56 3.39 -5.49
N TYR A 362 17.10 3.99 -4.38
CA TYR A 362 17.80 5.04 -3.62
C TYR A 362 17.84 4.65 -2.15
N ASP A 363 18.97 4.90 -1.51
CA ASP A 363 19.26 4.46 -0.14
C ASP A 363 18.23 4.97 0.88
N GLU A 364 17.79 6.22 0.75
CA GLU A 364 16.80 6.83 1.65
C GLU A 364 15.44 6.12 1.54
N ILE A 365 15.04 5.77 0.30
CA ILE A 365 13.79 5.08 0.04
C ILE A 365 13.88 3.63 0.51
N GLN A 366 14.97 2.94 0.17
CA GLN A 366 15.24 1.56 0.60
C GLN A 366 15.23 1.42 2.12
N LYS A 367 15.84 2.36 2.81
CA LYS A 367 15.88 2.40 4.28
C LYS A 367 14.47 2.44 4.87
N GLU A 368 13.62 3.35 4.42
CA GLU A 368 12.26 3.49 4.97
C GLU A 368 11.39 2.27 4.62
N ILE A 369 11.51 1.70 3.42
CA ILE A 369 10.81 0.47 3.06
C ILE A 369 11.25 -0.69 3.96
N THR A 370 12.56 -0.86 4.14
CA THR A 370 13.10 -1.92 5.01
C THR A 370 12.63 -1.76 6.46
N LEU A 371 12.57 -0.55 6.99
CA LEU A 371 12.06 -0.29 8.34
C LEU A 371 10.57 -0.65 8.48
N ALA A 372 9.75 -0.30 7.48
CA ALA A 372 8.34 -0.68 7.46
C ALA A 372 8.15 -2.21 7.42
N LEU A 373 8.89 -2.89 6.55
CA LEU A 373 8.84 -4.37 6.42
C LEU A 373 9.32 -5.07 7.69
N ARG A 374 10.38 -4.58 8.34
CA ARG A 374 10.86 -5.12 9.63
C ARG A 374 9.82 -5.02 10.73
N GLU A 375 9.07 -3.93 10.79
CA GLU A 375 8.00 -3.77 11.75
C GLU A 375 6.83 -4.73 11.47
N CYS A 376 6.41 -4.88 10.20
CA CYS A 376 5.44 -5.91 9.81
C CYS A 376 5.94 -7.31 10.19
N GLY A 377 7.20 -7.64 9.90
CA GLY A 377 7.83 -8.90 10.25
C GLY A 377 7.87 -9.15 11.76
N ARG A 378 8.19 -8.12 12.56
CA ARG A 378 8.18 -8.21 14.03
C ARG A 378 6.79 -8.59 14.56
N ARG A 379 5.73 -7.95 14.04
CA ARG A 379 4.34 -8.24 14.43
C ARG A 379 3.93 -9.64 13.99
N LEU A 380 4.28 -10.05 12.77
CA LEU A 380 4.06 -11.43 12.30
C LEU A 380 4.77 -12.46 13.19
N GLY A 381 6.04 -12.22 13.53
CA GLY A 381 6.80 -13.12 14.41
C GLY A 381 6.21 -13.26 15.81
N LEU A 382 5.57 -12.22 16.35
CA LEU A 382 4.82 -12.32 17.60
C LEU A 382 3.58 -13.22 17.44
N PHE A 383 2.83 -13.07 16.34
CA PHE A 383 1.68 -13.91 16.04
C PHE A 383 2.08 -15.38 15.86
N LEU A 384 3.12 -15.67 15.07
CA LEU A 384 3.59 -17.05 14.82
C LEU A 384 4.03 -17.73 16.10
N ARG A 385 4.79 -17.06 16.96
CA ARG A 385 5.20 -17.59 18.27
C ARG A 385 4.02 -17.89 19.20
N ARG A 386 2.98 -17.04 19.20
CA ARG A 386 1.75 -17.28 19.97
C ARG A 386 1.01 -18.51 19.43
N ARG A 387 0.86 -18.61 18.11
CA ARG A 387 0.23 -19.76 17.44
C ARG A 387 0.98 -21.05 17.74
N GLU A 388 2.31 -21.04 17.69
CA GLU A 388 3.12 -22.23 17.98
C GLU A 388 3.01 -22.66 19.45
N ARG A 389 3.02 -21.71 20.40
CA ARG A 389 2.80 -22.01 21.82
C ARG A 389 1.42 -22.64 22.05
N ALA A 390 0.37 -22.05 21.51
CA ALA A 390 -0.98 -22.59 21.62
C ALA A 390 -1.08 -24.01 21.03
N ALA A 391 -0.50 -24.25 19.86
CA ALA A 391 -0.45 -25.58 19.24
C ALA A 391 0.36 -26.59 20.07
N SER A 392 1.46 -26.16 20.69
CA SER A 392 2.26 -27.00 21.58
C SER A 392 1.49 -27.36 22.86
N GLU A 393 0.81 -26.43 23.47
CA GLU A 393 -0.04 -26.64 24.65
C GLU A 393 -1.23 -27.56 24.33
N TYR A 394 -1.88 -27.38 23.18
CA TYR A 394 -2.94 -28.26 22.72
C TYR A 394 -2.44 -29.72 22.51
N ARG A 395 -1.28 -29.89 21.86
CA ARG A 395 -0.66 -31.22 21.68
C ARG A 395 -0.33 -31.87 23.03
N ARG A 396 0.25 -31.11 23.96
CA ARG A 396 0.52 -31.62 25.33
C ARG A 396 -0.76 -32.06 26.01
N ARG A 397 -1.81 -31.28 25.93
CA ARG A 397 -3.12 -31.63 26.54
C ARG A 397 -3.69 -32.91 25.96
N ASN A 398 -3.68 -33.08 24.65
CA ASN A 398 -4.18 -34.30 23.99
C ASN A 398 -3.37 -35.55 24.45
N ILE A 399 -2.03 -35.42 24.53
CA ILE A 399 -1.18 -36.48 25.02
C ILE A 399 -1.56 -36.85 26.48
N PHE A 400 -1.73 -35.86 27.36
CA PHE A 400 -2.15 -36.10 28.74
C PHE A 400 -3.55 -36.74 28.81
N GLU A 401 -4.49 -36.35 28.00
CA GLU A 401 -5.84 -36.95 27.95
C GLU A 401 -5.77 -38.43 27.56
N LEU A 402 -4.96 -38.80 26.56
CA LEU A 402 -4.70 -40.19 26.20
C LEU A 402 -4.04 -41.00 27.37
N TYR A 403 -3.03 -40.45 28.03
CA TYR A 403 -2.40 -41.08 29.16
C TYR A 403 -3.35 -41.25 30.36
N ILE A 404 -4.26 -40.32 30.62
CA ILE A 404 -5.24 -40.40 31.67
C ILE A 404 -6.15 -41.64 31.48
N GLU A 405 -6.58 -41.88 30.23
CA GLU A 405 -7.41 -43.06 29.91
C GLU A 405 -6.67 -44.36 30.17
N GLU A 406 -5.42 -44.49 29.70
CA GLU A 406 -4.59 -45.67 29.89
C GLU A 406 -4.29 -45.91 31.37
N VAL A 407 -3.95 -44.86 32.12
CA VAL A 407 -3.64 -44.97 33.57
C VAL A 407 -4.87 -45.39 34.36
N VAL A 408 -6.05 -44.83 34.08
CA VAL A 408 -7.31 -45.20 34.72
C VAL A 408 -7.66 -46.66 34.44
N GLU A 409 -7.48 -47.12 33.19
CA GLU A 409 -7.71 -48.50 32.77
C GLU A 409 -6.74 -49.48 33.47
N ALA A 410 -5.44 -49.14 33.51
CA ALA A 410 -4.43 -49.94 34.19
C ALA A 410 -4.70 -50.05 35.69
N CYS A 411 -5.02 -48.93 36.35
CA CYS A 411 -5.38 -48.94 37.77
C CYS A 411 -6.64 -49.76 38.06
N ASN A 412 -7.64 -49.71 37.16
CA ASN A 412 -8.84 -50.50 37.29
C ASN A 412 -8.58 -52.02 37.15
N ARG A 413 -7.70 -52.41 36.21
CA ARG A 413 -7.26 -53.83 36.07
C ARG A 413 -6.54 -54.32 37.32
N LEU A 414 -5.64 -53.53 37.88
CA LEU A 414 -4.89 -53.87 39.10
C LEU A 414 -5.80 -54.03 40.33
N LYS A 415 -6.90 -53.30 40.40
CA LYS A 415 -7.91 -53.40 41.50
C LYS A 415 -9.08 -54.32 41.21
N GLY A 416 -9.00 -55.19 40.23
CA GLY A 416 -10.05 -56.15 39.92
C GLY A 416 -11.41 -55.56 39.47
N GLY A 417 -11.38 -54.41 38.85
CA GLY A 417 -12.59 -53.82 38.25
C GLY A 417 -13.48 -52.95 39.17
N THR A 418 -13.02 -52.66 40.40
CA THR A 418 -13.83 -51.99 41.44
C THR A 418 -13.58 -50.48 41.57
N LEU A 419 -12.79 -49.90 40.69
CA LEU A 419 -12.52 -48.44 40.75
C LEU A 419 -13.61 -47.56 40.11
N PRO A 420 -13.95 -46.44 40.74
CA PRO A 420 -14.87 -45.47 40.14
C PRO A 420 -14.15 -44.69 39.00
N LYS A 421 -14.10 -45.31 37.80
CA LYS A 421 -13.33 -44.83 36.63
C LYS A 421 -13.65 -43.37 36.29
N GLU A 422 -14.93 -43.01 36.20
CA GLU A 422 -15.37 -41.69 35.84
C GLU A 422 -14.92 -40.60 36.83
N LYS A 423 -15.00 -40.93 38.16
CA LYS A 423 -14.56 -39.98 39.19
C LYS A 423 -13.05 -39.77 39.18
N LEU A 424 -12.29 -40.82 38.93
CA LEU A 424 -10.82 -40.76 38.84
C LEU A 424 -10.38 -40.02 37.55
N LYS A 425 -11.04 -40.32 36.43
CA LYS A 425 -10.82 -39.63 35.16
C LYS A 425 -11.08 -38.12 35.30
N ALA A 426 -12.18 -37.70 35.88
CA ALA A 426 -12.51 -36.32 36.13
C ALA A 426 -11.50 -35.60 37.05
N GLN A 427 -11.01 -36.26 38.08
CA GLN A 427 -9.97 -35.70 38.96
C GLN A 427 -8.64 -35.55 38.26
N LEU A 428 -8.20 -36.54 37.48
CA LEU A 428 -6.96 -36.48 36.71
C LEU A 428 -7.04 -35.41 35.58
N GLN A 429 -8.18 -35.29 34.91
CA GLN A 429 -8.42 -34.22 33.93
C GLN A 429 -8.37 -32.84 34.58
N LYS A 430 -8.93 -32.65 35.77
CA LYS A 430 -8.87 -31.40 36.52
C LYS A 430 -7.42 -31.04 36.93
N ILE A 431 -6.62 -32.04 37.33
CA ILE A 431 -5.21 -31.87 37.65
C ILE A 431 -4.41 -31.54 36.36
N ALA A 432 -4.66 -32.25 35.27
CA ALA A 432 -4.03 -31.98 33.97
C ALA A 432 -4.31 -30.56 33.52
N THR A 433 -5.58 -30.13 33.57
CA THR A 433 -5.98 -28.75 33.19
C THR A 433 -5.34 -27.69 34.08
N SER A 434 -5.22 -27.95 35.42
CA SER A 434 -4.59 -26.98 36.32
C SER A 434 -3.07 -26.90 36.18
N ARG A 435 -2.40 -27.99 35.78
CA ARG A 435 -0.93 -28.03 35.61
C ARG A 435 -0.43 -27.74 34.20
N THR A 436 -1.24 -27.96 33.18
CA THR A 436 -0.91 -27.55 31.80
C THR A 436 -1.24 -26.08 31.53
N GLY A 437 -1.56 -25.30 32.58
CA GLY A 437 -1.97 -23.91 32.49
C GLY A 437 -3.34 -23.85 31.80
N GLY A 438 -4.40 -23.63 32.54
CA GLY A 438 -5.71 -23.34 32.00
C GLY A 438 -5.72 -21.99 31.27
N LEU A 439 -4.93 -21.86 30.25
CA LEU A 439 -5.13 -20.86 29.23
C LEU A 439 -6.38 -21.31 28.48
N LYS A 440 -7.50 -20.70 28.82
CA LYS A 440 -8.64 -20.70 27.94
C LYS A 440 -8.12 -20.36 26.57
N THR A 441 -8.51 -21.10 25.55
CA THR A 441 -8.18 -20.82 24.14
C THR A 441 -8.38 -19.33 23.80
N ASP A 442 -9.30 -18.67 24.49
CA ASP A 442 -9.61 -17.24 24.45
C ASP A 442 -8.49 -16.32 24.98
N GLU A 443 -7.69 -16.75 25.99
CA GLU A 443 -6.61 -15.94 26.56
C GLU A 443 -5.28 -16.12 25.82
N ALA A 444 -5.05 -17.28 25.20
CA ALA A 444 -3.85 -17.51 24.38
C ALA A 444 -3.89 -16.75 23.06
N LEU A 445 -5.09 -16.40 22.57
CA LEU A 445 -5.32 -15.71 21.31
C LEU A 445 -5.73 -14.24 21.43
N GLY A 446 -6.08 -13.71 22.63
CA GLY A 446 -6.31 -12.29 22.64
C GLY A 446 -7.25 -11.64 23.63
N LYS A 447 -7.82 -12.36 24.62
CA LYS A 447 -8.52 -11.66 25.72
C LYS A 447 -7.57 -11.25 26.83
N THR A 448 -6.63 -10.37 26.55
CA THR A 448 -6.03 -9.52 27.57
C THR A 448 -6.52 -8.11 27.35
N GLY A 449 -7.47 -7.70 28.18
CA GLY A 449 -7.78 -6.30 28.33
C GLY A 449 -6.50 -5.52 28.64
N ALA A 450 -6.36 -4.38 28.04
CA ALA A 450 -5.46 -3.26 28.38
C ALA A 450 -4.10 -3.67 29.02
N GLY A 451 -3.28 -4.42 28.27
CA GLY A 451 -1.87 -4.63 28.60
C GLY A 451 -0.99 -4.12 27.46
N PRO A 452 0.25 -3.68 27.73
CA PRO A 452 1.15 -3.10 26.74
C PRO A 452 1.58 -4.08 25.63
N GLU A 453 1.05 -5.29 25.57
CA GLU A 453 1.45 -6.36 24.66
C GLU A 453 0.42 -6.71 23.57
N GLY A 454 -0.68 -5.97 23.44
CA GLY A 454 -1.56 -6.09 22.28
C GLY A 454 -0.78 -5.87 21.00
N LEU A 455 -1.15 -6.57 19.90
CA LEU A 455 -0.58 -6.28 18.57
C LEU A 455 -1.30 -5.03 18.01
N PRO A 456 -0.79 -3.82 18.24
CA PRO A 456 -1.44 -2.61 17.75
C PRO A 456 -1.49 -2.67 16.23
N HIS A 457 -2.61 -2.23 15.66
CA HIS A 457 -2.80 -2.18 14.20
C HIS A 457 -2.65 -3.54 13.50
N SER A 458 -3.21 -4.60 14.10
CA SER A 458 -3.27 -5.94 13.52
C SER A 458 -4.66 -6.55 13.70
N ILE A 459 -5.08 -7.35 12.73
CA ILE A 459 -6.32 -8.14 12.76
C ILE A 459 -5.93 -9.62 12.80
N ILE A 460 -6.51 -10.38 13.73
CA ILE A 460 -6.36 -11.83 13.83
C ILE A 460 -7.72 -12.45 13.56
N VAL A 461 -7.77 -13.44 12.66
CA VAL A 461 -8.99 -14.19 12.34
C VAL A 461 -8.88 -15.57 12.96
N THR A 462 -9.80 -15.88 13.86
CA THR A 462 -9.90 -17.19 14.52
C THR A 462 -11.11 -17.97 14.02
N ALA A 463 -11.24 -19.23 14.39
CA ALA A 463 -12.43 -20.03 14.06
C ALA A 463 -13.73 -19.48 14.67
N GLU A 464 -13.62 -18.67 15.74
CA GLU A 464 -14.75 -18.07 16.46
C GLU A 464 -15.10 -16.65 15.99
N GLY A 465 -14.26 -16.04 15.15
CA GLY A 465 -14.48 -14.69 14.64
C GLY A 465 -13.19 -13.86 14.45
N VAL A 466 -13.34 -12.55 14.37
CA VAL A 466 -12.24 -11.60 14.16
C VAL A 466 -11.85 -10.99 15.49
N GLU A 467 -10.56 -11.13 15.85
CA GLU A 467 -9.95 -10.45 16.99
C GLU A 467 -9.05 -9.31 16.49
N GLY A 468 -9.15 -8.15 17.10
CA GLY A 468 -8.40 -6.96 16.71
C GLY A 468 -9.24 -5.71 16.85
N GLU A 469 -8.89 -4.60 16.23
CA GLU A 469 -9.70 -3.38 16.26
C GLU A 469 -11.14 -3.67 15.72
N VAL A 470 -12.02 -4.05 16.64
CA VAL A 470 -13.39 -4.57 16.44
C VAL A 470 -14.26 -3.65 15.57
N ASP A 471 -13.91 -2.36 15.49
CA ASP A 471 -14.65 -1.35 14.74
C ASP A 471 -14.57 -1.51 13.21
N LEU A 472 -13.55 -2.22 12.72
CA LEU A 472 -13.39 -2.51 11.28
C LEU A 472 -14.21 -3.72 10.83
N ALA A 473 -14.32 -4.74 11.66
CA ALA A 473 -15.05 -5.97 11.30
C ALA A 473 -16.57 -5.76 11.33
N ALA A 474 -17.09 -5.00 12.27
CA ALA A 474 -18.53 -4.67 12.36
C ALA A 474 -19.02 -3.82 11.18
N ARG A 475 -18.14 -3.01 10.58
CA ARG A 475 -18.45 -2.15 9.42
C ARG A 475 -18.27 -2.85 8.07
N VAL A 476 -17.63 -4.01 8.03
CA VAL A 476 -17.44 -4.81 6.80
C VAL A 476 -18.63 -5.72 6.54
N GLN A 477 -19.44 -6.04 7.57
CA GLN A 477 -20.62 -6.89 7.45
C GLN A 477 -21.95 -6.13 7.27
N ALA A 478 -21.94 -4.80 7.45
CA ALA A 478 -23.07 -3.91 7.18
C ALA A 478 -22.87 -3.15 5.87
#